data_f02018a4ca6f3ab444d4f332e9de2a09
#
_entry.id   f02018a4ca6f3ab444d4f332e9de2a09
#
_cell.length_a   1.000
_cell.length_b   1.000
_cell.length_c   1.000
_cell.angle_alpha   90.00
_cell.angle_beta   90.00
_cell.angle_gamma   90.00
#
_symmetry.space_group_name_H-M   'P 1'
#
loop_
_entity.id
_entity.type
_entity.pdbx_description
1 polymer ?
#
loop_
_entity_poly.entity_id
_entity_poly.type
_entity_poly.pdbx_seq_one_letter_code
_entity_poly.pdbx_strand_id
1 'polypeptide(L)'
;VKTINKSHNSIKLAFALVSGGLATQMVGTAIAHADTVTTVKQGETLKSIAKDNHITVKALAKANHLKTSDKLTSNQKINIPDPPKTHTVEQGESVSSVAQKYGLKTADVLKWNNLSWSNSTIYIGDKLNLQDPNQPQTNDTDTQNTNSTKTTATSLVGNTQAERIVNLALQYANQGIPYVWGGTTPSGFDCSGLVQYVFAQNGISLNRTTVGQEQNVATTDVSSVSDVVNNARPGDLLFWGQHGASYHVAIYIGNGQFVAAPQPGQNVDVENVSNYFMPSFIGRVAS
;
A
#
# COMPACT_ATOMS: atom_id res chain seq x y z
N VAL A 1 -55.51 -45.88 14.78
CA VAL A 1 -54.37 -45.12 15.28
C VAL A 1 -53.12 -45.93 14.92
N LYS A 2 -52.32 -45.45 13.94
CA LYS A 2 -51.17 -46.16 13.42
C LYS A 2 -49.90 -45.41 13.83
N THR A 3 -49.09 -46.02 14.68
CA THR A 3 -47.80 -45.52 15.18
C THR A 3 -46.75 -45.77 14.11
N ILE A 4 -46.00 -44.74 13.73
CA ILE A 4 -44.87 -44.84 12.79
C ILE A 4 -43.59 -44.79 13.58
N ASN A 5 -42.83 -45.87 13.50
CA ASN A 5 -41.55 -46.11 14.12
C ASN A 5 -40.42 -45.42 13.30
N LYS A 6 -39.59 -44.59 13.92
CA LYS A 6 -38.45 -43.93 13.30
C LYS A 6 -37.21 -44.79 13.49
N SER A 7 -36.75 -45.40 12.39
CA SER A 7 -35.50 -46.19 12.33
C SER A 7 -34.29 -45.27 12.36
N HIS A 8 -33.37 -45.51 13.31
CA HIS A 8 -32.03 -44.94 13.35
C HIS A 8 -31.08 -45.80 12.51
N ASN A 9 -30.59 -45.27 11.41
CA ASN A 9 -29.51 -45.90 10.67
C ASN A 9 -28.14 -45.47 11.22
N SER A 10 -27.55 -46.37 11.99
CA SER A 10 -26.14 -46.27 12.38
C SER A 10 -25.28 -46.91 11.28
N ILE A 11 -24.47 -46.08 10.61
CA ILE A 11 -23.47 -46.57 9.67
C ILE A 11 -22.26 -47.05 10.46
N LYS A 12 -22.04 -48.36 10.48
CA LYS A 12 -20.82 -48.99 11.00
C LYS A 12 -19.74 -48.92 9.93
N LEU A 13 -18.63 -48.23 10.26
CA LEU A 13 -17.42 -48.23 9.45
C LEU A 13 -16.68 -49.55 9.67
N ALA A 14 -16.56 -50.38 8.65
CA ALA A 14 -15.76 -51.61 8.65
C ALA A 14 -14.31 -51.25 8.25
N PHE A 15 -13.35 -51.53 9.11
CA PHE A 15 -11.92 -51.55 8.79
C PHE A 15 -11.59 -52.84 8.04
N ALA A 16 -11.14 -52.72 6.79
CA ALA A 16 -10.45 -53.82 6.10
C ALA A 16 -8.95 -53.55 6.07
N LEU A 17 -8.17 -54.32 6.77
CA LEU A 17 -6.71 -54.38 6.66
C LEU A 17 -6.34 -55.16 5.40
N VAL A 18 -5.69 -54.53 4.43
CA VAL A 18 -4.96 -55.19 3.36
C VAL A 18 -3.48 -54.79 3.47
N SER A 19 -2.67 -55.77 3.74
CA SER A 19 -1.20 -55.68 3.77
C SER A 19 -0.67 -55.77 2.33
N GLY A 20 0.30 -54.95 1.98
CA GLY A 20 1.22 -55.19 0.89
C GLY A 20 1.47 -54.03 -0.06
N GLY A 21 2.68 -53.52 -0.10
CA GLY A 21 3.23 -52.76 -1.22
C GLY A 21 3.64 -51.32 -0.88
N LEU A 22 4.95 -51.11 -0.70
CA LEU A 22 5.57 -49.78 -0.61
C LEU A 22 5.32 -48.95 -1.88
N ALA A 23 4.57 -47.89 -1.73
CA ALA A 23 4.67 -46.71 -2.58
C ALA A 23 4.55 -45.51 -1.65
N THR A 24 5.68 -44.89 -1.34
CA THR A 24 5.75 -43.60 -0.64
C THR A 24 5.16 -42.49 -1.54
N GLN A 25 3.87 -42.35 -1.52
CA GLN A 25 3.26 -41.11 -1.93
C GLN A 25 3.41 -40.12 -0.75
N MET A 26 4.26 -39.13 -0.94
CA MET A 26 4.24 -37.94 -0.10
C MET A 26 2.90 -37.25 -0.32
N VAL A 27 1.92 -37.59 0.49
CA VAL A 27 0.73 -36.76 0.66
C VAL A 27 1.22 -35.55 1.45
N GLY A 28 1.49 -34.46 0.71
CA GLY A 28 1.65 -33.17 1.32
C GLY A 28 0.38 -32.87 2.10
N THR A 29 0.45 -32.95 3.43
CA THR A 29 -0.59 -32.44 4.31
C THR A 29 -0.67 -30.93 4.06
N ALA A 30 -1.63 -30.53 3.23
CA ALA A 30 -2.07 -29.14 3.20
C ALA A 30 -2.57 -28.83 4.61
N ILE A 31 -1.79 -28.12 5.38
CA ILE A 31 -2.25 -27.54 6.65
C ILE A 31 -3.32 -26.52 6.23
N ALA A 32 -4.60 -26.90 6.39
CA ALA A 32 -5.70 -25.98 6.24
C ALA A 32 -5.58 -24.97 7.38
N HIS A 33 -5.06 -23.77 7.10
CA HIS A 33 -5.19 -22.65 8.01
C HIS A 33 -6.68 -22.34 8.10
N ALA A 34 -7.18 -22.23 9.33
CA ALA A 34 -8.58 -21.87 9.56
C ALA A 34 -8.77 -20.40 9.19
N ASP A 35 -9.58 -20.14 8.15
CA ASP A 35 -10.02 -18.79 7.82
C ASP A 35 -10.52 -18.08 9.09
N THR A 36 -9.98 -16.91 9.39
CA THR A 36 -10.41 -16.11 10.53
C THR A 36 -11.76 -15.46 10.21
N VAL A 37 -12.80 -15.78 10.99
CA VAL A 37 -14.12 -15.14 10.84
C VAL A 37 -14.19 -13.90 11.72
N THR A 38 -14.45 -12.74 11.13
CA THR A 38 -14.71 -11.49 11.85
C THR A 38 -16.16 -11.03 11.68
N THR A 39 -16.59 -10.12 12.54
CA THR A 39 -17.91 -9.49 12.45
C THR A 39 -17.76 -8.04 12.03
N VAL A 40 -18.46 -7.64 10.98
CA VAL A 40 -18.44 -6.29 10.42
C VAL A 40 -18.96 -5.28 11.45
N LYS A 41 -18.18 -4.27 11.76
CA LYS A 41 -18.58 -3.15 12.62
C LYS A 41 -19.35 -2.11 11.81
N GLN A 42 -20.01 -1.20 12.49
CA GLN A 42 -20.74 -0.10 11.82
C GLN A 42 -19.78 0.78 11.03
N GLY A 43 -20.06 0.97 9.73
CA GLY A 43 -19.26 1.80 8.84
C GLY A 43 -18.07 1.10 8.17
N GLU A 44 -17.77 -0.16 8.52
CA GLU A 44 -16.73 -0.92 7.82
C GLU A 44 -17.15 -1.29 6.39
N THR A 45 -16.15 -1.33 5.53
CA THR A 45 -16.29 -1.67 4.11
C THR A 45 -15.35 -2.82 3.75
N LEU A 46 -15.60 -3.49 2.61
CA LEU A 46 -14.65 -4.46 2.07
C LEU A 46 -13.23 -3.86 1.93
N LYS A 47 -13.12 -2.56 1.59
CA LYS A 47 -11.84 -1.87 1.44
C LYS A 47 -11.12 -1.70 2.79
N SER A 48 -11.82 -1.26 3.84
CA SER A 48 -11.21 -1.10 5.16
C SER A 48 -10.79 -2.44 5.75
N ILE A 49 -11.67 -3.45 5.72
CA ILE A 49 -11.36 -4.78 6.26
C ILE A 49 -10.20 -5.43 5.50
N ALA A 50 -10.17 -5.33 4.16
CA ALA A 50 -9.08 -5.88 3.36
C ALA A 50 -7.74 -5.21 3.69
N LYS A 51 -7.72 -3.87 3.84
CA LYS A 51 -6.53 -3.10 4.21
C LYS A 51 -6.00 -3.52 5.58
N ASP A 52 -6.87 -3.62 6.57
CA ASP A 52 -6.49 -3.94 7.96
C ASP A 52 -5.95 -5.38 8.11
N ASN A 53 -6.29 -6.26 7.16
CA ASN A 53 -5.84 -7.65 7.14
C ASN A 53 -4.78 -7.94 6.05
N HIS A 54 -4.22 -6.91 5.42
CA HIS A 54 -3.15 -7.02 4.41
C HIS A 54 -3.49 -7.95 3.24
N ILE A 55 -4.77 -7.94 2.82
CA ILE A 55 -5.27 -8.68 1.67
C ILE A 55 -5.90 -7.74 0.64
N THR A 56 -6.09 -8.23 -0.58
CA THR A 56 -6.78 -7.42 -1.58
C THR A 56 -8.30 -7.46 -1.38
N VAL A 57 -9.00 -6.37 -1.74
CA VAL A 57 -10.47 -6.33 -1.76
C VAL A 57 -11.04 -7.47 -2.61
N LYS A 58 -10.37 -7.82 -3.72
CA LYS A 58 -10.74 -8.94 -4.60
C LYS A 58 -10.64 -10.29 -3.88
N ALA A 59 -9.58 -10.51 -3.09
CA ALA A 59 -9.40 -11.74 -2.32
C ALA A 59 -10.47 -11.86 -1.23
N LEU A 60 -10.71 -10.79 -0.47
CA LEU A 60 -11.75 -10.75 0.56
C LEU A 60 -13.15 -10.99 -0.01
N ALA A 61 -13.50 -10.31 -1.09
CA ALA A 61 -14.79 -10.48 -1.77
C ALA A 61 -14.97 -11.93 -2.27
N LYS A 62 -13.93 -12.49 -2.92
CA LYS A 62 -13.95 -13.87 -3.41
C LYS A 62 -14.15 -14.89 -2.28
N ALA A 63 -13.46 -14.75 -1.15
CA ALA A 63 -13.57 -15.64 0.01
C ALA A 63 -14.97 -15.61 0.64
N ASN A 64 -15.73 -14.55 0.41
CA ASN A 64 -17.07 -14.34 0.97
C ASN A 64 -18.19 -14.42 -0.09
N HIS A 65 -17.89 -14.84 -1.31
CA HIS A 65 -18.87 -14.91 -2.43
C HIS A 65 -19.54 -13.55 -2.72
N LEU A 66 -18.81 -12.44 -2.52
CA LEU A 66 -19.25 -11.08 -2.76
C LEU A 66 -18.60 -10.50 -4.03
N LYS A 67 -19.20 -9.43 -4.56
CA LYS A 67 -18.58 -8.55 -5.54
C LYS A 67 -17.77 -7.45 -4.79
N THR A 68 -16.74 -6.94 -5.40
CA THR A 68 -15.93 -5.84 -4.82
C THR A 68 -16.71 -4.54 -4.59
N SER A 69 -17.87 -4.40 -5.27
CA SER A 69 -18.81 -3.29 -5.13
C SER A 69 -19.86 -3.47 -4.05
N ASP A 70 -19.98 -4.69 -3.46
CA ASP A 70 -21.03 -4.98 -2.50
C ASP A 70 -20.79 -4.21 -1.19
N LYS A 71 -21.89 -3.73 -0.60
CA LYS A 71 -21.87 -3.06 0.70
C LYS A 71 -22.04 -4.12 1.79
N LEU A 72 -21.27 -3.97 2.86
CA LEU A 72 -21.39 -4.80 4.05
C LEU A 72 -22.45 -4.22 5.00
N THR A 73 -23.11 -5.10 5.74
CA THR A 73 -24.03 -4.72 6.81
C THR A 73 -23.37 -4.95 8.18
N SER A 74 -23.68 -4.08 9.14
CA SER A 74 -23.22 -4.26 10.52
C SER A 74 -23.67 -5.63 11.07
N ASN A 75 -22.80 -6.28 11.82
CA ASN A 75 -22.95 -7.64 12.35
C ASN A 75 -22.92 -8.79 11.31
N GLN A 76 -22.63 -8.48 10.03
CA GLN A 76 -22.36 -9.52 9.03
C GLN A 76 -21.06 -10.26 9.38
N LYS A 77 -21.07 -11.59 9.27
CA LYS A 77 -19.84 -12.38 9.42
C LYS A 77 -19.08 -12.42 8.09
N ILE A 78 -17.77 -12.17 8.15
CA ILE A 78 -16.87 -12.14 7.01
C ILE A 78 -15.68 -13.07 7.29
N ASN A 79 -15.42 -13.96 6.35
CA ASN A 79 -14.23 -14.79 6.31
C ASN A 79 -13.04 -13.95 5.84
N ILE A 80 -11.97 -13.92 6.63
CA ILE A 80 -10.71 -13.28 6.28
C ILE A 80 -9.75 -14.36 5.79
N PRO A 81 -9.43 -14.40 4.49
CA PRO A 81 -8.41 -15.33 3.99
C PRO A 81 -7.02 -14.91 4.46
N ASP A 82 -6.11 -15.85 4.58
CA ASP A 82 -4.72 -15.58 4.94
C ASP A 82 -4.09 -14.57 3.97
N PRO A 83 -3.33 -13.58 4.48
CA PRO A 83 -2.61 -12.65 3.65
C PRO A 83 -1.54 -13.39 2.82
N PRO A 84 -1.40 -13.07 1.53
CA PRO A 84 -0.40 -13.71 0.69
C PRO A 84 1.01 -13.35 1.17
N LYS A 85 1.91 -14.32 1.17
CA LYS A 85 3.32 -14.12 1.55
C LYS A 85 4.12 -13.40 0.47
N THR A 86 3.72 -13.54 -0.78
CA THR A 86 4.39 -12.94 -1.92
C THR A 86 3.39 -12.41 -2.94
N HIS A 87 3.83 -11.45 -3.76
CA HIS A 87 3.11 -10.92 -4.91
C HIS A 87 3.98 -11.07 -6.16
N THR A 88 3.39 -11.50 -7.26
CA THR A 88 4.06 -11.48 -8.57
C THR A 88 3.72 -10.18 -9.28
N VAL A 89 4.73 -9.40 -9.64
CA VAL A 89 4.59 -8.08 -10.26
C VAL A 89 3.88 -8.19 -11.61
N GLU A 90 2.82 -7.43 -11.78
CA GLU A 90 2.03 -7.29 -13.00
C GLU A 90 2.44 -6.03 -13.78
N GLN A 91 1.99 -5.93 -15.04
CA GLN A 91 2.30 -4.77 -15.87
C GLN A 91 1.81 -3.46 -15.25
N GLY A 92 2.69 -2.46 -15.15
CA GLY A 92 2.39 -1.14 -14.60
C GLY A 92 2.41 -1.05 -13.08
N GLU A 93 2.77 -2.13 -12.38
CA GLU A 93 2.93 -2.08 -10.93
C GLU A 93 4.31 -1.55 -10.52
N SER A 94 4.34 -0.88 -9.38
CA SER A 94 5.52 -0.45 -8.65
C SER A 94 5.50 -1.04 -7.25
N VAL A 95 6.62 -1.00 -6.52
CA VAL A 95 6.66 -1.46 -5.12
C VAL A 95 5.62 -0.72 -4.27
N SER A 96 5.41 0.58 -4.50
CA SER A 96 4.43 1.37 -3.77
C SER A 96 2.99 0.99 -4.12
N SER A 97 2.67 0.77 -5.40
CA SER A 97 1.31 0.32 -5.77
C SER A 97 0.99 -1.08 -5.24
N VAL A 98 1.99 -1.98 -5.22
CA VAL A 98 1.86 -3.30 -4.61
C VAL A 98 1.66 -3.19 -3.10
N ALA A 99 2.47 -2.38 -2.41
CA ALA A 99 2.31 -2.14 -0.97
C ALA A 99 0.91 -1.59 -0.65
N GLN A 100 0.43 -0.58 -1.40
CA GLN A 100 -0.92 -0.02 -1.24
C GLN A 100 -2.02 -1.06 -1.47
N LYS A 101 -1.87 -1.92 -2.49
CA LYS A 101 -2.81 -3.01 -2.83
C LYS A 101 -3.06 -3.95 -1.65
N TYR A 102 -2.05 -4.16 -0.81
CA TYR A 102 -2.10 -5.00 0.38
C TYR A 102 -2.14 -4.24 1.71
N GLY A 103 -2.29 -2.92 1.70
CA GLY A 103 -2.34 -2.10 2.92
C GLY A 103 -1.03 -2.07 3.70
N LEU A 104 0.09 -2.39 3.04
CA LEU A 104 1.43 -2.43 3.61
C LEU A 104 2.12 -1.06 3.48
N LYS A 105 3.14 -0.83 4.30
CA LYS A 105 4.02 0.32 4.10
C LYS A 105 5.04 -0.01 3.01
N THR A 106 5.21 0.89 2.05
CA THR A 106 6.18 0.71 0.95
C THR A 106 7.59 0.47 1.48
N ALA A 107 7.99 1.17 2.55
CA ALA A 107 9.29 1.00 3.19
C ALA A 107 9.53 -0.45 3.69
N ASP A 108 8.49 -1.09 4.22
CA ASP A 108 8.58 -2.48 4.71
C ASP A 108 8.74 -3.43 3.52
N VAL A 109 7.93 -3.25 2.45
CA VAL A 109 8.04 -4.08 1.25
C VAL A 109 9.40 -3.90 0.57
N LEU A 110 9.93 -2.69 0.47
CA LEU A 110 11.29 -2.44 -0.01
C LEU A 110 12.31 -3.21 0.82
N LYS A 111 12.27 -3.05 2.15
CA LYS A 111 13.17 -3.72 3.09
C LYS A 111 13.14 -5.24 2.96
N TRP A 112 11.96 -5.84 2.89
CA TRP A 112 11.77 -7.30 2.79
C TRP A 112 12.29 -7.88 1.47
N ASN A 113 12.50 -7.04 0.46
CA ASN A 113 12.97 -7.43 -0.87
C ASN A 113 14.39 -6.97 -1.18
N ASN A 114 15.14 -6.47 -0.17
CA ASN A 114 16.48 -5.89 -0.35
C ASN A 114 16.50 -4.76 -1.39
N LEU A 115 15.39 -4.02 -1.48
CA LEU A 115 15.24 -2.85 -2.32
C LEU A 115 15.38 -1.58 -1.46
N SER A 116 15.69 -0.47 -2.10
CA SER A 116 15.73 0.86 -1.51
C SER A 116 14.96 1.83 -2.39
N TRP A 117 14.68 3.02 -1.91
CA TRP A 117 14.02 4.05 -2.71
C TRP A 117 14.84 4.46 -3.95
N SER A 118 16.18 4.40 -3.85
CA SER A 118 17.10 4.66 -4.97
C SER A 118 17.29 3.47 -5.91
N ASN A 119 16.90 2.27 -5.48
CA ASN A 119 16.97 1.04 -6.26
C ASN A 119 15.69 0.21 -6.03
N SER A 120 14.57 0.74 -6.52
CA SER A 120 13.24 0.11 -6.40
C SER A 120 12.70 -0.39 -7.75
N THR A 121 13.58 -0.56 -8.74
CA THR A 121 13.19 -1.12 -10.03
C THR A 121 12.76 -2.56 -9.87
N ILE A 122 11.55 -2.86 -10.33
CA ILE A 122 10.97 -4.20 -10.39
C ILE A 122 10.49 -4.47 -11.81
N TYR A 123 10.50 -5.73 -12.22
CA TYR A 123 10.09 -6.17 -13.55
C TYR A 123 8.85 -7.06 -13.47
N ILE A 124 8.08 -7.11 -14.56
CA ILE A 124 6.93 -8.02 -14.67
C ILE A 124 7.42 -9.45 -14.43
N GLY A 125 6.74 -10.16 -13.51
CA GLY A 125 7.08 -11.51 -13.12
C GLY A 125 7.97 -11.62 -11.87
N ASP A 126 8.55 -10.51 -11.39
CA ASP A 126 9.29 -10.52 -10.12
C ASP A 126 8.36 -10.90 -8.96
N LYS A 127 8.92 -11.63 -7.99
CA LYS A 127 8.20 -11.97 -6.76
C LYS A 127 8.65 -11.04 -5.63
N LEU A 128 7.72 -10.24 -5.14
CA LEU A 128 7.91 -9.39 -3.96
C LEU A 128 7.43 -10.11 -2.71
N ASN A 129 8.25 -10.15 -1.68
CA ASN A 129 7.85 -10.58 -0.34
C ASN A 129 6.92 -9.52 0.26
N LEU A 130 5.79 -9.95 0.77
CA LEU A 130 4.80 -9.11 1.44
C LEU A 130 4.83 -9.27 2.97
N GLN A 131 5.77 -10.01 3.49
CA GLN A 131 6.03 -10.26 4.90
C GLN A 131 7.54 -10.30 5.12
N ASP A 132 8.00 -10.05 6.35
CA ASP A 132 9.42 -10.16 6.70
C ASP A 132 9.90 -11.61 6.50
N PRO A 133 10.81 -11.88 5.55
CA PRO A 133 11.30 -13.24 5.31
C PRO A 133 12.09 -13.81 6.50
N ASN A 134 12.55 -12.96 7.41
CA ASN A 134 13.33 -13.35 8.59
C ASN A 134 12.48 -13.41 9.87
N GLN A 135 11.17 -13.15 9.80
CA GLN A 135 10.31 -13.23 10.98
C GLN A 135 9.99 -14.69 11.30
N PRO A 136 10.30 -15.19 12.53
CA PRO A 136 9.89 -16.53 12.95
C PRO A 136 8.37 -16.64 12.85
N GLN A 137 7.87 -17.71 12.25
CA GLN A 137 6.45 -18.01 12.26
C GLN A 137 6.06 -18.36 13.71
N THR A 138 5.41 -17.45 14.41
CA THR A 138 4.75 -17.78 15.67
C THR A 138 3.49 -18.55 15.34
N ASN A 139 3.49 -19.83 15.63
CA ASN A 139 2.26 -20.59 15.80
C ASN A 139 1.57 -19.99 17.03
N ASP A 140 0.41 -19.36 16.82
CA ASP A 140 -0.38 -18.79 17.90
C ASP A 140 -0.84 -19.90 18.84
N THR A 141 -0.28 -19.87 20.04
CA THR A 141 -0.94 -20.40 21.23
C THR A 141 -0.81 -19.31 22.30
N ASP A 142 -1.92 -18.63 22.48
CA ASP A 142 -2.38 -17.90 23.66
C ASP A 142 -1.35 -17.51 24.75
N THR A 143 -1.16 -16.19 24.93
CA THR A 143 -1.16 -15.61 26.29
C THR A 143 -1.17 -14.07 26.21
N GLN A 144 -2.23 -13.48 26.76
CA GLN A 144 -2.30 -12.08 27.10
C GLN A 144 -1.10 -11.66 27.96
N ASN A 145 -0.45 -10.58 27.57
CA ASN A 145 0.19 -9.73 28.57
C ASN A 145 0.13 -8.27 28.13
N THR A 146 -0.66 -7.51 28.87
CA THR A 146 -0.74 -6.07 28.84
C THR A 146 0.58 -5.46 29.29
N ASN A 147 1.20 -4.65 28.44
CA ASN A 147 2.03 -3.56 28.95
C ASN A 147 1.95 -2.36 27.99
N SER A 148 1.24 -1.35 28.45
CA SER A 148 1.27 -0.01 27.86
C SER A 148 2.69 0.54 27.90
N THR A 149 3.28 0.73 26.76
CA THR A 149 4.45 1.60 26.64
C THR A 149 4.14 2.66 25.60
N LYS A 150 3.99 3.85 26.12
CA LYS A 150 3.99 5.17 25.50
C LYS A 150 4.63 5.17 24.10
N THR A 151 3.79 5.38 23.08
CA THR A 151 4.21 5.54 21.69
C THR A 151 5.02 6.84 21.56
N THR A 152 6.32 6.70 21.66
CA THR A 152 7.24 7.70 21.15
C THR A 152 7.08 7.70 19.63
N ALA A 153 6.86 8.87 19.05
CA ALA A 153 6.80 9.06 17.61
C ALA A 153 7.99 8.35 16.96
N THR A 154 7.71 7.27 16.23
CA THR A 154 8.75 6.55 15.50
C THR A 154 9.24 7.48 14.40
N SER A 155 10.43 8.01 14.59
CA SER A 155 11.19 8.75 13.59
C SER A 155 11.17 7.95 12.28
N LEU A 156 10.72 8.59 11.21
CA LEU A 156 10.78 8.05 9.85
C LEU A 156 12.25 7.97 9.44
N VAL A 157 12.86 6.82 9.65
CA VAL A 157 14.28 6.59 9.40
C VAL A 157 14.47 6.27 7.92
N GLY A 158 14.50 7.29 7.08
CA GLY A 158 15.19 7.24 5.80
C GLY A 158 16.67 7.56 6.04
N ASN A 159 17.56 6.82 5.43
CA ASN A 159 19.00 7.06 5.60
C ASN A 159 19.44 8.36 4.91
N THR A 160 18.74 8.78 3.86
CA THR A 160 18.99 10.02 3.11
C THR A 160 17.86 11.04 3.27
N GLN A 161 18.15 12.32 3.00
CA GLN A 161 17.11 13.37 3.02
C GLN A 161 16.00 13.10 2.01
N ALA A 162 16.35 12.63 0.81
CA ALA A 162 15.39 12.24 -0.23
C ALA A 162 14.43 11.14 0.25
N GLU A 163 14.94 10.10 0.90
CA GLU A 163 14.12 9.02 1.47
C GLU A 163 13.17 9.54 2.55
N ARG A 164 13.61 10.45 3.40
CA ARG A 164 12.72 11.04 4.42
C ARG A 164 11.60 11.88 3.79
N ILE A 165 11.91 12.66 2.75
CA ILE A 165 10.92 13.46 2.00
C ILE A 165 9.87 12.54 1.37
N VAL A 166 10.30 11.50 0.66
CA VAL A 166 9.41 10.52 0.00
C VAL A 166 8.54 9.80 1.03
N ASN A 167 9.14 9.31 2.12
CA ASN A 167 8.41 8.60 3.18
C ASN A 167 7.32 9.49 3.80
N LEU A 168 7.63 10.76 4.06
CA LEU A 168 6.68 11.69 4.64
C LEU A 168 5.56 12.04 3.65
N ALA A 169 5.88 12.24 2.37
CA ALA A 169 4.88 12.46 1.33
C ALA A 169 3.91 11.27 1.21
N LEU A 170 4.44 10.05 1.16
CA LEU A 170 3.64 8.81 1.14
C LEU A 170 2.79 8.63 2.40
N GLN A 171 3.31 9.02 3.56
CA GLN A 171 2.53 9.00 4.79
C GLN A 171 1.27 9.86 4.65
N TYR A 172 1.36 11.05 4.08
CA TYR A 172 0.21 11.94 3.90
C TYR A 172 -0.73 11.46 2.79
N ALA A 173 -0.25 10.86 1.71
CA ALA A 173 -1.07 10.25 0.68
C ALA A 173 -1.97 9.12 1.22
N ASN A 174 -1.55 8.44 2.30
CA ASN A 174 -2.31 7.35 2.91
C ASN A 174 -3.28 7.78 4.02
N GLN A 175 -3.38 9.07 4.33
CA GLN A 175 -4.22 9.58 5.44
C GLN A 175 -5.56 10.14 5.00
N GLY A 176 -5.83 10.24 3.69
CA GLY A 176 -7.07 10.81 3.16
C GLY A 176 -7.19 12.31 3.43
N ILE A 177 -6.07 13.03 3.46
CA ILE A 177 -6.02 14.47 3.69
C ILE A 177 -6.65 15.20 2.50
N PRO A 178 -7.67 16.05 2.71
CA PRO A 178 -8.35 16.71 1.61
C PRO A 178 -7.49 17.80 0.96
N TYR A 179 -7.69 18.03 -0.33
CA TYR A 179 -7.23 19.25 -0.97
C TYR A 179 -7.97 20.45 -0.39
N VAL A 180 -7.21 21.44 0.06
CA VAL A 180 -7.75 22.73 0.52
C VAL A 180 -6.93 23.85 -0.15
N TRP A 181 -7.59 24.73 -0.91
CA TRP A 181 -6.92 25.87 -1.52
C TRP A 181 -6.27 26.75 -0.44
N GLY A 182 -4.98 27.03 -0.59
CA GLY A 182 -4.20 27.76 0.40
C GLY A 182 -3.78 26.92 1.61
N GLY A 183 -4.14 25.63 1.66
CA GLY A 183 -3.83 24.71 2.76
C GLY A 183 -2.34 24.38 2.85
N THR A 184 -1.82 24.37 4.10
CA THR A 184 -0.39 24.14 4.39
C THR A 184 -0.18 23.19 5.58
N THR A 185 -1.22 22.49 6.02
CA THR A 185 -1.18 21.64 7.22
C THR A 185 -1.86 20.29 6.95
N PRO A 186 -1.64 19.28 7.80
CA PRO A 186 -2.32 17.98 7.68
C PRO A 186 -3.85 18.02 7.79
N SER A 187 -4.45 19.17 8.10
CA SER A 187 -5.92 19.35 8.02
C SER A 187 -6.40 19.58 6.58
N GLY A 188 -5.51 19.91 5.67
CA GLY A 188 -5.74 20.11 4.25
C GLY A 188 -4.55 20.79 3.59
N PHE A 189 -4.21 20.34 2.39
CA PHE A 189 -3.13 20.90 1.58
C PHE A 189 -3.63 21.34 0.20
N ASP A 190 -3.01 22.39 -0.36
CA ASP A 190 -2.90 22.52 -1.79
C ASP A 190 -1.57 21.91 -2.29
N CYS A 191 -1.36 21.91 -3.61
CA CYS A 191 -0.20 21.26 -4.23
C CYS A 191 1.15 21.78 -3.67
N SER A 192 1.34 23.10 -3.65
CA SER A 192 2.57 23.72 -3.17
C SER A 192 2.67 23.77 -1.64
N GLY A 193 1.54 23.78 -0.92
CA GLY A 193 1.49 23.68 0.53
C GLY A 193 1.91 22.30 1.04
N LEU A 194 1.52 21.22 0.36
CA LEU A 194 2.01 19.87 0.64
C LEU A 194 3.53 19.79 0.47
N VAL A 195 4.04 20.27 -0.67
CA VAL A 195 5.47 20.31 -0.96
C VAL A 195 6.21 21.12 0.10
N GLN A 196 5.75 22.34 0.36
CA GLN A 196 6.38 23.22 1.38
C GLN A 196 6.43 22.53 2.74
N TYR A 197 5.33 21.92 3.17
CA TYR A 197 5.25 21.27 4.47
C TYR A 197 6.19 20.05 4.57
N VAL A 198 6.16 19.16 3.59
CA VAL A 198 7.00 17.95 3.58
C VAL A 198 8.49 18.30 3.61
N PHE A 199 8.90 19.30 2.82
CA PHE A 199 10.29 19.75 2.78
C PHE A 199 10.70 20.46 4.05
N ALA A 200 9.83 21.30 4.64
CA ALA A 200 10.10 21.99 5.91
C ALA A 200 10.32 20.99 7.07
N GLN A 201 9.55 19.89 7.13
CA GLN A 201 9.77 18.82 8.11
C GLN A 201 11.12 18.11 7.94
N ASN A 202 11.75 18.26 6.79
CA ASN A 202 13.07 17.72 6.47
C ASN A 202 14.19 18.78 6.50
N GLY A 203 13.90 19.97 7.06
CA GLY A 203 14.87 21.05 7.23
C GLY A 203 15.13 21.88 5.96
N ILE A 204 14.30 21.74 4.92
CA ILE A 204 14.40 22.49 3.67
C ILE A 204 13.27 23.52 3.60
N SER A 205 13.63 24.80 3.49
CA SER A 205 12.66 25.88 3.33
C SER A 205 12.38 26.12 1.84
N LEU A 206 11.16 25.98 1.43
CA LEU A 206 10.68 26.30 0.08
C LEU A 206 9.66 27.44 0.13
N ASN A 207 9.58 28.19 -0.97
CA ASN A 207 8.58 29.25 -1.13
C ASN A 207 7.15 28.66 -1.11
N ARG A 208 6.16 29.53 -0.84
CA ARG A 208 4.75 29.08 -0.69
C ARG A 208 4.09 28.64 -1.99
N THR A 209 4.36 29.30 -3.09
CA THR A 209 3.68 29.09 -4.37
C THR A 209 4.50 28.20 -5.30
N THR A 210 3.86 27.55 -6.27
CA THR A 210 4.55 26.74 -7.30
C THR A 210 5.65 27.53 -8.00
N VAL A 211 5.34 28.74 -8.49
CA VAL A 211 6.31 29.63 -9.13
C VAL A 211 7.47 30.01 -8.19
N GLY A 212 7.15 30.24 -6.92
CA GLY A 212 8.20 30.51 -5.92
C GLY A 212 9.07 29.29 -5.65
N GLN A 213 8.50 28.09 -5.61
CA GLN A 213 9.25 26.83 -5.40
C GLN A 213 10.16 26.51 -6.59
N GLU A 214 9.75 26.84 -7.81
CA GLU A 214 10.62 26.76 -8.99
C GLU A 214 11.93 27.53 -8.79
N GLN A 215 11.90 28.66 -8.12
CA GLN A 215 13.09 29.46 -7.83
C GLN A 215 14.03 28.83 -6.78
N ASN A 216 13.57 27.84 -6.04
CA ASN A 216 14.35 27.13 -5.01
C ASN A 216 15.08 25.89 -5.55
N VAL A 217 14.94 25.55 -6.83
CA VAL A 217 15.41 24.29 -7.41
C VAL A 217 16.18 24.51 -8.70
N ALA A 218 17.08 23.59 -9.03
CA ALA A 218 17.63 23.47 -10.37
C ALA A 218 16.63 22.72 -11.26
N THR A 219 16.24 23.30 -12.39
CA THR A 219 15.22 22.77 -13.27
C THR A 219 15.82 22.02 -14.48
N THR A 220 15.08 21.01 -14.97
CA THR A 220 15.37 20.25 -16.18
C THR A 220 14.06 19.98 -16.93
N ASP A 221 13.96 20.46 -18.16
CA ASP A 221 12.79 20.22 -18.99
C ASP A 221 12.62 18.76 -19.36
N VAL A 222 11.37 18.30 -19.49
CA VAL A 222 11.03 16.94 -19.91
C VAL A 222 9.95 16.99 -20.97
N SER A 223 10.03 16.07 -21.92
CA SER A 223 9.13 16.01 -23.09
C SER A 223 8.39 14.68 -23.22
N SER A 224 8.72 13.71 -22.39
CA SER A 224 8.09 12.39 -22.39
C SER A 224 8.07 11.77 -20.98
N VAL A 225 7.18 10.79 -20.77
CA VAL A 225 7.17 9.98 -19.54
C VAL A 225 8.53 9.32 -19.31
N SER A 226 9.18 8.87 -20.39
CA SER A 226 10.52 8.28 -20.31
C SER A 226 11.57 9.29 -19.84
N ASP A 227 11.47 10.57 -20.24
CA ASP A 227 12.38 11.60 -19.77
C ASP A 227 12.23 11.82 -18.26
N VAL A 228 11.00 11.83 -17.75
CA VAL A 228 10.77 11.93 -16.31
C VAL A 228 11.38 10.74 -15.58
N VAL A 229 11.09 9.52 -16.04
CA VAL A 229 11.58 8.29 -15.38
C VAL A 229 13.10 8.21 -15.39
N ASN A 230 13.75 8.68 -16.46
CA ASN A 230 15.20 8.60 -16.62
C ASN A 230 15.95 9.72 -15.86
N ASN A 231 15.34 10.89 -15.68
CA ASN A 231 16.02 12.07 -15.15
C ASN A 231 15.59 12.43 -13.72
N ALA A 232 14.32 12.17 -13.33
CA ALA A 232 13.86 12.45 -11.99
C ALA A 232 14.37 11.41 -10.98
N ARG A 233 14.72 11.89 -9.79
CA ARG A 233 15.11 11.09 -8.64
C ARG A 233 14.07 11.21 -7.53
N PRO A 234 13.83 10.18 -6.72
CA PRO A 234 12.95 10.30 -5.57
C PRO A 234 13.30 11.52 -4.71
N GLY A 235 12.30 12.33 -4.38
CA GLY A 235 12.47 13.60 -3.69
C GLY A 235 12.62 14.83 -4.59
N ASP A 236 12.76 14.66 -5.91
CA ASP A 236 12.66 15.78 -6.85
C ASP A 236 11.21 16.29 -6.93
N LEU A 237 11.03 17.51 -7.37
CA LEU A 237 9.74 18.12 -7.66
C LEU A 237 9.40 17.95 -9.13
N LEU A 238 8.14 17.71 -9.42
CA LEU A 238 7.59 17.77 -10.77
C LEU A 238 6.72 19.01 -10.89
N PHE A 239 6.87 19.76 -11.98
CA PHE A 239 6.12 20.99 -12.22
C PHE A 239 5.32 20.90 -13.53
N TRP A 240 4.10 21.45 -13.51
CA TRP A 240 3.23 21.60 -14.67
C TRP A 240 3.04 23.06 -15.00
N GLY A 241 3.17 23.41 -16.27
CA GLY A 241 3.11 24.78 -16.77
C GLY A 241 4.44 25.26 -17.32
N GLN A 242 4.48 26.50 -17.78
CA GLN A 242 5.73 27.12 -18.28
C GLN A 242 6.57 27.61 -17.10
N HIS A 243 7.88 27.74 -17.31
CA HIS A 243 8.77 28.39 -16.33
C HIS A 243 8.26 29.80 -15.98
N GLY A 244 8.22 30.09 -14.67
CA GLY A 244 7.66 31.33 -14.13
C GLY A 244 6.15 31.43 -14.14
N ALA A 245 5.44 30.39 -14.63
CA ALA A 245 3.98 30.31 -14.69
C ALA A 245 3.47 28.88 -14.38
N SER A 246 4.22 28.12 -13.57
CA SER A 246 3.79 26.78 -13.14
C SER A 246 2.53 26.86 -12.30
N TYR A 247 1.56 26.00 -12.61
CA TYR A 247 0.25 25.98 -11.95
C TYR A 247 0.07 24.78 -11.00
N HIS A 248 0.92 23.76 -11.10
CA HIS A 248 0.90 22.59 -10.23
C HIS A 248 2.30 22.10 -9.91
N VAL A 249 2.46 21.46 -8.74
CA VAL A 249 3.71 20.87 -8.29
C VAL A 249 3.43 19.60 -7.48
N ALA A 250 4.31 18.61 -7.59
CA ALA A 250 4.23 17.35 -6.87
C ALA A 250 5.62 16.86 -6.44
N ILE A 251 5.67 15.88 -5.53
CA ILE A 251 6.89 15.23 -5.07
C ILE A 251 7.06 13.92 -5.82
N TYR A 252 8.10 13.79 -6.63
CA TYR A 252 8.42 12.55 -7.32
C TYR A 252 8.90 11.49 -6.33
N ILE A 253 8.35 10.28 -6.42
CA ILE A 253 8.64 9.18 -5.49
C ILE A 253 9.34 7.99 -6.17
N GLY A 254 9.68 8.12 -7.47
CA GLY A 254 10.30 7.05 -8.26
C GLY A 254 9.29 6.32 -9.15
N ASN A 255 9.80 5.54 -10.09
CA ASN A 255 9.02 4.66 -10.98
C ASN A 255 7.89 5.35 -11.76
N GLY A 256 8.07 6.62 -12.14
CA GLY A 256 7.04 7.38 -12.83
C GLY A 256 5.86 7.77 -11.93
N GLN A 257 6.02 7.73 -10.60
CA GLN A 257 4.99 8.08 -9.62
C GLN A 257 5.34 9.34 -8.85
N PHE A 258 4.32 10.05 -8.40
CA PHE A 258 4.45 11.23 -7.56
C PHE A 258 3.33 11.31 -6.52
N VAL A 259 3.56 12.08 -5.45
CA VAL A 259 2.54 12.44 -4.47
C VAL A 259 2.15 13.87 -4.69
N ALA A 260 0.84 14.12 -4.79
CA ALA A 260 0.27 15.45 -4.95
C ALA A 260 -0.96 15.67 -4.06
N ALA A 261 -1.29 16.95 -3.79
CA ALA A 261 -2.63 17.40 -3.44
C ALA A 261 -3.25 17.95 -4.74
N PRO A 262 -4.10 17.17 -5.45
CA PRO A 262 -4.36 17.46 -6.87
C PRO A 262 -5.31 18.61 -7.11
N GLN A 263 -6.54 18.57 -6.55
CA GLN A 263 -7.58 19.59 -6.78
C GLN A 263 -8.73 19.48 -5.77
N PRO A 264 -9.61 20.49 -5.69
CA PRO A 264 -10.80 20.45 -4.84
C PRO A 264 -11.65 19.18 -5.04
N GLY A 265 -12.06 18.58 -3.93
CA GLY A 265 -12.86 17.35 -3.92
C GLY A 265 -12.04 16.07 -3.98
N GLN A 266 -10.72 16.16 -4.08
CA GLN A 266 -9.80 15.04 -4.02
C GLN A 266 -8.92 15.12 -2.77
N ASN A 267 -8.28 14.02 -2.43
CA ASN A 267 -7.34 13.95 -1.31
C ASN A 267 -5.91 13.91 -1.84
N VAL A 268 -4.96 14.18 -0.94
CA VAL A 268 -3.54 13.86 -1.20
C VAL A 268 -3.44 12.38 -1.56
N ASP A 269 -2.85 12.09 -2.71
CA ASP A 269 -2.76 10.71 -3.23
C ASP A 269 -1.46 10.50 -4.03
N VAL A 270 -1.18 9.22 -4.33
CA VAL A 270 -0.13 8.80 -5.26
C VAL A 270 -0.72 8.74 -6.66
N GLU A 271 -0.08 9.43 -7.59
CA GLU A 271 -0.48 9.45 -9.00
C GLU A 271 0.67 8.98 -9.90
N ASN A 272 0.34 8.60 -11.15
CA ASN A 272 1.31 8.20 -12.14
C ASN A 272 1.55 9.32 -13.16
N VAL A 273 2.81 9.54 -13.52
CA VAL A 273 3.15 10.37 -14.69
C VAL A 273 2.57 9.70 -15.94
N SER A 274 1.83 10.45 -16.72
CA SER A 274 1.18 9.95 -17.93
C SER A 274 1.22 10.97 -19.05
N ASN A 275 0.98 10.53 -20.29
CA ASN A 275 0.90 11.44 -21.43
C ASN A 275 -0.32 12.41 -21.35
N TYR A 276 -1.31 12.10 -20.51
CA TYR A 276 -2.48 12.98 -20.29
C TYR A 276 -2.24 14.04 -19.23
N PHE A 277 -1.34 13.75 -18.29
CA PHE A 277 -0.97 14.68 -17.22
C PHE A 277 0.56 14.65 -17.08
N MET A 278 1.22 15.25 -18.07
CA MET A 278 2.67 15.25 -18.22
C MET A 278 3.26 16.49 -17.53
N PRO A 279 4.23 16.35 -16.59
CA PRO A 279 4.96 17.51 -16.10
C PRO A 279 5.80 18.15 -17.19
N SER A 280 5.99 19.45 -17.09
CA SER A 280 6.78 20.23 -18.04
C SER A 280 8.27 20.20 -17.71
N PHE A 281 8.61 20.13 -16.42
CA PHE A 281 9.99 20.08 -15.97
C PHE A 281 10.11 19.44 -14.57
N ILE A 282 11.32 18.97 -14.28
CA ILE A 282 11.76 18.46 -12.98
C ILE A 282 12.46 19.59 -12.24
N GLY A 283 12.29 19.69 -10.93
CA GLY A 283 13.03 20.58 -10.04
C GLY A 283 13.80 19.80 -8.98
N ARG A 284 15.11 20.00 -8.91
CA ARG A 284 15.96 19.36 -7.91
C ARG A 284 16.44 20.38 -6.90
N VAL A 285 16.14 20.13 -5.62
CA VAL A 285 16.68 20.95 -4.53
C VAL A 285 18.18 20.70 -4.42
N ALA A 286 18.97 21.77 -4.32
CA ALA A 286 20.40 21.65 -4.06
C ALA A 286 20.61 21.00 -2.68
N SER A 287 21.41 19.93 -2.65
CA SER A 287 21.81 19.21 -1.44
C SER A 287 22.93 19.94 -0.70
#